data_0c03ca06679944aa813949cbb989cb6e
#
_entry.id   0c03ca06679944aa813949cbb989cb6e
#
_cell.length_a   1.000
_cell.length_b   1.000
_cell.length_c   1.000
_cell.angle_alpha   90.00
_cell.angle_beta   90.00
_cell.angle_gamma   90.00
#
_symmetry.space_group_name_H-M   'P 1'
#
loop_
_entity.id
_entity.type
_entity.pdbx_description
1 polymer ?
#
loop_
_entity_poly.entity_id
_entity_poly.type
_entity_poly.pdbx_seq_one_letter_code
_entity_poly.pdbx_strand_id
1 'polypeptide(L)'
;FAKVVAFRVWPKRGGTSRENKFFNNLFYQCGEAAIILPNEHNQAEGNAYVKMPPGYLRVMYPEPEMCLDLATWQEFCGFDKNGCVCDMEIDINSDDLTMEVVFKSELPEVNADEKVCTDYFGNADNNGKRMPGPMIGLAGKKARFSIDPRKLKD
;
A
#
# COMPACT_ATOMS: atom_id res chain seq x y z
N PHE A 1 -13.19 1.35 17.19
CA PHE A 1 -12.27 1.09 16.06
C PHE A 1 -10.86 1.39 16.52
N ALA A 2 -9.97 0.41 16.48
CA ALA A 2 -8.57 0.65 16.75
C ALA A 2 -7.99 1.53 15.62
N LYS A 3 -7.29 2.59 15.98
CA LYS A 3 -6.54 3.40 15.02
C LYS A 3 -5.32 2.58 14.59
N VAL A 4 -5.32 2.09 13.37
CA VAL A 4 -4.24 1.27 12.84
C VAL A 4 -3.40 2.10 11.90
N VAL A 5 -2.13 2.24 12.22
CA VAL A 5 -1.09 2.73 11.30
C VAL A 5 -0.56 1.50 10.57
N ALA A 6 -0.68 1.46 9.25
CA ALA A 6 -0.22 0.31 8.48
C ALA A 6 1.31 0.21 8.51
N PHE A 7 2.00 1.35 8.43
CA PHE A 7 3.44 1.39 8.48
C PHE A 7 3.98 2.62 9.21
N ARG A 8 4.90 2.41 10.15
CA ARG A 8 5.54 3.48 10.92
C ARG A 8 7.02 3.19 11.13
N VAL A 9 7.84 4.11 10.68
CA VAL A 9 9.26 4.17 11.05
C VAL A 9 9.42 5.17 12.18
N TRP A 10 9.95 4.73 13.31
CA TRP A 10 10.13 5.56 14.48
C TRP A 10 11.58 5.57 14.92
N PRO A 11 12.24 6.74 14.97
CA PRO A 11 13.55 6.84 15.57
C PRO A 11 13.44 6.67 17.08
N LYS A 12 14.04 5.62 17.63
CA LYS A 12 14.12 5.40 19.07
C LYS A 12 15.56 5.26 19.50
N ARG A 13 15.88 5.76 20.68
CA ARG A 13 17.18 5.59 21.34
C ARG A 13 18.38 6.04 20.49
N GLY A 14 18.22 7.16 19.78
CA GLY A 14 19.30 7.72 18.96
C GLY A 14 19.58 6.98 17.64
N GLY A 15 18.80 5.95 17.29
CA GLY A 15 18.85 5.30 16.00
C GLY A 15 17.74 5.81 15.08
N THR A 16 17.96 5.74 13.78
CA THR A 16 16.94 6.01 12.77
C THR A 16 16.89 4.87 11.77
N SER A 17 15.70 4.60 11.25
CA SER A 17 15.50 3.62 10.20
C SER A 17 15.65 4.31 8.85
N ARG A 18 16.59 3.88 8.04
CA ARG A 18 17.00 4.49 6.78
C ARG A 18 16.80 3.53 5.62
N GLU A 19 16.70 4.09 4.42
CA GLU A 19 16.73 3.34 3.15
C GLU A 19 15.62 2.27 3.04
N ASN A 20 14.52 2.42 3.79
CA ASN A 20 13.37 1.54 3.63
C ASN A 20 12.61 1.88 2.36
N LYS A 21 12.06 0.86 1.72
CA LYS A 21 11.26 0.97 0.50
C LYS A 21 9.85 0.45 0.74
N PHE A 22 8.86 1.29 0.43
CA PHE A 22 7.42 0.99 0.53
C PHE A 22 6.83 1.07 -0.85
N PHE A 23 6.90 -0.01 -1.60
CA PHE A 23 6.53 -0.04 -3.00
C PHE A 23 5.33 -0.93 -3.25
N ASN A 24 4.42 -0.44 -4.11
CA ASN A 24 3.33 -1.22 -4.68
C ASN A 24 2.36 -1.84 -3.64
N ASN A 25 2.18 -1.18 -2.50
CA ASN A 25 1.24 -1.64 -1.49
C ASN A 25 -0.17 -1.12 -1.75
N LEU A 26 -1.16 -1.82 -1.22
CA LEU A 26 -2.54 -1.39 -1.14
C LEU A 26 -2.89 -1.10 0.34
N PHE A 27 -3.20 0.15 0.66
CA PHE A 27 -3.64 0.59 1.97
C PHE A 27 -5.15 0.79 1.97
N TYR A 28 -5.87 0.03 2.79
CA TYR A 28 -7.32 0.05 2.86
C TYR A 28 -7.79 0.42 4.26
N GLN A 29 -8.52 1.53 4.38
CA GLN A 29 -9.13 1.99 5.65
C GLN A 29 -8.16 2.03 6.83
N CYS A 30 -6.90 2.39 6.62
CA CYS A 30 -5.95 2.60 7.71
C CYS A 30 -6.40 3.80 8.57
N GLY A 31 -6.08 3.75 9.85
CA GLY A 31 -6.64 4.67 10.85
C GLY A 31 -6.14 6.11 10.75
N GLU A 32 -5.05 6.47 11.44
CA GLU A 32 -4.55 7.86 11.47
C GLU A 32 -3.68 8.19 10.27
N ALA A 33 -2.80 7.28 9.92
CA ALA A 33 -1.93 7.40 8.78
C ALA A 33 -1.62 6.03 8.20
N ALA A 34 -1.49 5.93 6.87
CA ALA A 34 -1.02 4.70 6.23
C ALA A 34 0.48 4.54 6.42
N ILE A 35 1.23 5.60 6.14
CA ILE A 35 2.69 5.64 6.21
C ILE A 35 3.13 6.81 7.08
N ILE A 36 4.06 6.55 7.98
CA ILE A 36 4.77 7.56 8.77
C ILE A 36 6.26 7.35 8.56
N LEU A 37 6.91 8.28 7.90
CA LEU A 37 8.34 8.22 7.60
C LEU A 37 9.08 9.43 8.17
N PRO A 38 10.28 9.26 8.74
CA PRO A 38 11.27 10.32 8.73
C PRO A 38 11.84 10.45 7.31
N ASN A 39 12.23 11.67 6.93
CA ASN A 39 12.87 11.90 5.64
C ASN A 39 14.36 11.51 5.69
N GLU A 40 14.64 10.20 5.75
CA GLU A 40 15.98 9.63 5.97
C GLU A 40 16.32 8.65 4.84
N HIS A 41 16.29 9.13 3.60
CA HIS A 41 16.48 8.29 2.40
C HIS A 41 15.49 7.11 2.28
N ASN A 42 14.36 7.20 3.00
CA ASN A 42 13.25 6.29 2.82
C ASN A 42 12.53 6.61 1.52
N GLN A 43 11.90 5.61 0.92
CA GLN A 43 11.22 5.73 -0.37
C GLN A 43 9.82 5.11 -0.29
N ALA A 44 8.86 5.77 -0.92
CA ALA A 44 7.53 5.23 -1.15
C ALA A 44 7.20 5.43 -2.64
N GLU A 45 6.70 4.38 -3.31
CA GLU A 45 6.42 4.44 -4.73
C GLU A 45 5.32 3.46 -5.14
N GLY A 46 4.41 3.90 -6.01
CA GLY A 46 3.40 3.06 -6.62
C GLY A 46 2.36 2.50 -5.65
N ASN A 47 2.15 3.13 -4.50
CA ASN A 47 1.17 2.65 -3.52
C ASN A 47 -0.23 3.14 -3.88
N ALA A 48 -1.24 2.31 -3.55
CA ALA A 48 -2.65 2.63 -3.70
C ALA A 48 -3.31 2.86 -2.33
N TYR A 49 -4.14 3.89 -2.26
CA TYR A 49 -4.79 4.34 -1.02
C TYR A 49 -6.30 4.33 -1.19
N VAL A 50 -7.00 3.61 -0.31
CA VAL A 50 -8.44 3.39 -0.38
C VAL A 50 -9.10 3.78 0.93
N LYS A 51 -10.13 4.65 0.85
CA LYS A 51 -10.94 5.08 2.01
C LYS A 51 -10.09 5.57 3.18
N MET A 52 -9.07 6.36 2.88
CA MET A 52 -8.16 6.89 3.88
C MET A 52 -8.74 8.14 4.56
N PRO A 53 -8.43 8.37 5.86
CA PRO A 53 -8.76 9.63 6.52
C PRO A 53 -7.90 10.78 5.99
N PRO A 54 -8.28 12.06 6.21
CA PRO A 54 -7.41 13.18 5.89
C PRO A 54 -6.04 13.06 6.58
N GLY A 55 -4.96 13.48 5.89
CA GLY A 55 -3.60 13.47 6.44
C GLY A 55 -3.03 12.08 6.70
N TYR A 56 -3.35 11.13 5.84
CA TYR A 56 -2.97 9.71 5.98
C TYR A 56 -1.51 9.41 5.66
N LEU A 57 -0.74 10.40 5.27
CA LEU A 57 0.70 10.31 5.05
C LEU A 57 1.39 11.31 5.97
N ARG A 58 2.48 10.90 6.62
CA ARG A 58 3.18 11.75 7.58
C ARG A 58 4.67 11.76 7.37
N VAL A 59 5.25 12.96 7.39
CA VAL A 59 6.69 13.16 7.56
C VAL A 59 6.95 13.63 8.98
N MET A 60 7.76 12.87 9.71
CA MET A 60 8.05 13.16 11.11
C MET A 60 9.22 14.13 11.30
N TYR A 61 10.16 14.14 10.37
CA TYR A 61 11.35 14.97 10.43
C TYR A 61 11.68 15.54 9.06
N PRO A 62 12.20 16.78 8.99
CA PRO A 62 12.43 17.67 10.13
C PRO A 62 11.12 18.16 10.76
N GLU A 63 11.14 18.51 12.02
CA GLU A 63 10.00 19.14 12.68
C GLU A 63 9.67 20.50 12.05
N PRO A 64 8.37 20.90 12.04
CA PRO A 64 7.22 20.22 12.64
C PRO A 64 6.74 19.02 11.82
N GLU A 65 6.14 18.02 12.49
CA GLU A 65 5.48 16.89 11.84
C GLU A 65 4.42 17.38 10.86
N MET A 66 4.46 16.84 9.63
CA MET A 66 3.50 17.20 8.57
C MET A 66 2.56 16.02 8.31
N CYS A 67 1.25 16.32 8.28
CA CYS A 67 0.20 15.39 7.87
C CYS A 67 -0.24 15.77 6.44
N LEU A 68 -0.06 14.87 5.50
CA LEU A 68 -0.17 15.15 4.07
C LEU A 68 -1.24 14.26 3.41
N ASP A 69 -1.84 14.76 2.35
CA ASP A 69 -2.53 13.97 1.34
C ASP A 69 -1.54 13.49 0.26
N LEU A 70 -2.01 12.66 -0.67
CA LEU A 70 -1.15 12.11 -1.71
C LEU A 70 -0.55 13.19 -2.61
N ALA A 71 -1.33 14.21 -2.99
CA ALA A 71 -0.85 15.27 -3.88
C ALA A 71 0.31 16.05 -3.27
N THR A 72 0.15 16.44 -2.00
CA THR A 72 1.21 17.14 -1.26
C THR A 72 2.43 16.25 -1.00
N TRP A 73 2.21 14.97 -0.71
CA TRP A 73 3.25 13.95 -0.55
C TRP A 73 4.08 13.78 -1.82
N GLN A 74 3.42 13.75 -2.98
CA GLN A 74 4.07 13.68 -4.28
C GLN A 74 4.87 14.94 -4.60
N GLU A 75 4.27 16.11 -4.37
CA GLU A 75 4.87 17.40 -4.69
C GLU A 75 6.04 17.75 -3.77
N PHE A 76 5.83 17.67 -2.45
CA PHE A 76 6.81 18.10 -1.46
C PHE A 76 7.89 17.07 -1.16
N CYS A 77 7.52 15.80 -1.05
CA CYS A 77 8.43 14.75 -0.63
C CYS A 77 9.01 13.98 -1.82
N GLY A 78 8.39 14.09 -2.99
CA GLY A 78 8.77 13.34 -4.18
C GLY A 78 8.50 11.84 -4.07
N PHE A 79 7.68 11.43 -3.09
CA PHE A 79 7.26 10.06 -2.86
C PHE A 79 6.02 9.70 -3.69
N ASP A 80 5.81 8.40 -3.94
CA ASP A 80 4.61 7.86 -4.58
C ASP A 80 4.20 8.56 -5.90
N LYS A 81 5.16 8.90 -6.74
CA LYS A 81 4.87 9.58 -8.01
C LYS A 81 3.88 8.81 -8.89
N ASN A 82 3.92 7.49 -8.84
CA ASN A 82 2.96 6.60 -9.51
C ASN A 82 1.91 6.05 -8.53
N GLY A 83 1.81 6.60 -7.33
CA GLY A 83 0.76 6.26 -6.37
C GLY A 83 -0.59 6.84 -6.76
N CYS A 84 -1.66 6.23 -6.26
CA CYS A 84 -3.02 6.66 -6.55
C CYS A 84 -3.97 6.57 -5.36
N VAL A 85 -5.01 7.39 -5.39
CA VAL A 85 -6.22 7.17 -4.60
C VAL A 85 -7.21 6.44 -5.47
N CYS A 86 -7.76 5.34 -4.99
CA CYS A 86 -8.71 4.53 -5.73
C CYS A 86 -9.95 4.18 -4.90
N ASP A 87 -11.02 3.82 -5.57
CA ASP A 87 -12.28 3.38 -4.95
C ASP A 87 -12.46 1.89 -5.14
N MET A 88 -12.51 1.17 -4.02
CA MET A 88 -12.80 -0.25 -3.97
C MET A 88 -13.48 -0.62 -2.65
N GLU A 89 -14.16 -1.76 -2.68
CA GLU A 89 -14.67 -2.43 -1.51
C GLU A 89 -13.91 -3.73 -1.30
N ILE A 90 -13.55 -4.00 -0.05
CA ILE A 90 -12.96 -5.27 0.37
C ILE A 90 -13.81 -5.82 1.49
N ASP A 91 -14.29 -7.04 1.33
CA ASP A 91 -14.99 -7.81 2.35
C ASP A 91 -14.23 -9.10 2.63
N ILE A 92 -13.96 -9.36 3.92
CA ILE A 92 -13.21 -10.53 4.38
C ILE A 92 -14.14 -11.38 5.23
N ASN A 93 -14.39 -12.59 4.78
CA ASN A 93 -15.07 -13.61 5.56
C ASN A 93 -14.03 -14.46 6.30
N SER A 94 -13.98 -14.31 7.64
CA SER A 94 -13.04 -15.01 8.49
C SER A 94 -13.37 -16.49 8.69
N ASP A 95 -14.63 -16.88 8.49
CA ASP A 95 -15.08 -18.25 8.77
C ASP A 95 -14.64 -19.21 7.65
N ASP A 96 -14.75 -18.77 6.41
CA ASP A 96 -14.35 -19.55 5.23
C ASP A 96 -13.01 -19.10 4.62
N LEU A 97 -12.35 -18.11 5.22
CA LEU A 97 -11.09 -17.52 4.77
C LEU A 97 -11.16 -17.11 3.30
N THR A 98 -12.19 -16.34 2.97
CA THR A 98 -12.35 -15.76 1.65
C THR A 98 -12.32 -14.23 1.71
N MET A 99 -11.87 -13.62 0.62
CA MET A 99 -11.89 -12.19 0.41
C MET A 99 -12.62 -11.88 -0.89
N GLU A 100 -13.58 -10.97 -0.82
CA GLU A 100 -14.25 -10.40 -1.99
C GLU A 100 -13.76 -8.99 -2.21
N VAL A 101 -13.39 -8.66 -3.45
CA VAL A 101 -12.93 -7.33 -3.85
C VAL A 101 -13.80 -6.83 -4.99
N VAL A 102 -14.29 -5.60 -4.87
CA VAL A 102 -15.03 -4.91 -5.90
C VAL A 102 -14.32 -3.62 -6.26
N PHE A 103 -13.74 -3.56 -7.44
CA PHE A 103 -13.12 -2.35 -7.96
C PHE A 103 -14.19 -1.42 -8.54
N LYS A 104 -14.17 -0.16 -8.12
CA LYS A 104 -15.03 0.90 -8.64
C LYS A 104 -14.25 1.89 -9.50
N SER A 105 -12.92 1.90 -9.39
CA SER A 105 -12.02 2.67 -10.23
C SER A 105 -10.92 1.78 -10.79
N GLU A 106 -10.30 2.21 -11.89
CA GLU A 106 -9.12 1.54 -12.42
C GLU A 106 -7.92 1.78 -11.50
N LEU A 107 -7.10 0.74 -11.32
CA LEU A 107 -5.79 0.86 -10.68
C LEU A 107 -4.73 1.03 -11.76
N PRO A 108 -3.80 1.96 -11.59
CA PRO A 108 -2.69 2.10 -12.52
C PRO A 108 -1.77 0.88 -12.45
N GLU A 109 -1.19 0.52 -13.58
CA GLU A 109 -0.06 -0.40 -13.59
C GLU A 109 1.20 0.34 -13.12
N VAL A 110 1.88 -0.26 -12.15
CA VAL A 110 3.15 0.23 -11.61
C VAL A 110 4.29 -0.72 -11.96
N ASN A 111 5.53 -0.25 -11.87
CA ASN A 111 6.67 -1.11 -12.09
C ASN A 111 6.77 -2.15 -10.97
N ALA A 112 6.91 -3.42 -11.34
CA ALA A 112 7.22 -4.48 -10.38
C ALA A 112 8.64 -4.27 -9.81
N ASP A 113 8.85 -4.65 -8.55
CA ASP A 113 10.20 -4.75 -7.99
C ASP A 113 10.84 -6.05 -8.52
N GLU A 114 12.08 -5.97 -8.98
CA GLU A 114 12.81 -7.12 -9.56
C GLU A 114 12.92 -8.33 -8.60
N LYS A 115 12.81 -8.07 -7.28
CA LYS A 115 12.88 -9.11 -6.25
C LYS A 115 11.53 -9.72 -5.91
N VAL A 116 10.43 -9.10 -6.36
CA VAL A 116 9.05 -9.54 -6.08
C VAL A 116 8.33 -9.69 -7.41
N CYS A 117 8.51 -10.83 -8.05
CA CYS A 117 8.00 -11.11 -9.39
C CYS A 117 6.69 -11.90 -9.41
N THR A 118 6.11 -12.21 -8.25
CA THR A 118 4.84 -12.92 -8.14
C THR A 118 3.90 -12.22 -7.16
N ASP A 119 2.61 -12.45 -7.32
CA ASP A 119 1.59 -12.03 -6.36
C ASP A 119 1.47 -13.01 -5.18
N TYR A 120 0.52 -12.75 -4.28
CA TYR A 120 0.24 -13.62 -3.12
C TYR A 120 -0.16 -15.05 -3.52
N PHE A 121 -0.71 -15.24 -4.72
CA PHE A 121 -1.16 -16.54 -5.23
C PHE A 121 -0.12 -17.24 -6.11
N GLY A 122 1.07 -16.68 -6.25
CA GLY A 122 2.14 -17.22 -7.09
C GLY A 122 2.00 -16.89 -8.59
N ASN A 123 1.07 -16.00 -8.97
CA ASN A 123 0.97 -15.55 -10.37
C ASN A 123 2.11 -14.60 -10.70
N ALA A 124 2.75 -14.80 -11.86
CA ALA A 124 3.84 -13.95 -12.31
C ALA A 124 3.35 -12.57 -12.76
N ASP A 125 4.18 -11.55 -12.54
CA ASP A 125 3.95 -10.20 -13.04
C ASP A 125 3.90 -10.17 -14.57
N ASN A 126 3.13 -9.25 -15.12
CA ASN A 126 3.00 -9.08 -16.56
C ASN A 126 4.09 -8.13 -17.08
N ASN A 127 5.17 -8.69 -17.68
CA ASN A 127 6.26 -7.93 -18.28
C ASN A 127 6.86 -6.83 -17.37
N GLY A 128 7.06 -7.14 -16.08
CA GLY A 128 7.60 -6.17 -15.12
C GLY A 128 6.60 -5.08 -14.69
N LYS A 129 5.33 -5.27 -14.99
CA LYS A 129 4.23 -4.41 -14.57
C LYS A 129 3.25 -5.18 -13.67
N ARG A 130 2.72 -4.49 -12.68
CA ARG A 130 1.72 -5.04 -11.76
C ARG A 130 0.78 -3.96 -11.25
N MET A 131 -0.36 -4.36 -10.73
CA MET A 131 -1.21 -3.48 -9.94
C MET A 131 -0.67 -3.36 -8.51
N PRO A 132 -0.83 -2.23 -7.82
CA PRO A 132 -0.54 -2.14 -6.40
C PRO A 132 -1.34 -3.17 -5.60
N GLY A 133 -0.68 -3.78 -4.62
CA GLY A 133 -1.31 -4.75 -3.74
C GLY A 133 -0.86 -6.20 -3.99
N PRO A 134 -1.44 -7.14 -3.24
CA PRO A 134 -0.97 -8.52 -3.20
C PRO A 134 -1.49 -9.40 -4.36
N MET A 135 -2.25 -8.85 -5.28
CA MET A 135 -2.97 -9.62 -6.31
C MET A 135 -2.77 -9.00 -7.69
N ILE A 136 -2.58 -9.84 -8.70
CA ILE A 136 -2.43 -9.44 -10.11
C ILE A 136 -3.75 -9.70 -10.86
N GLY A 137 -4.05 -8.85 -11.83
CA GLY A 137 -5.11 -9.10 -12.81
C GLY A 137 -6.55 -8.80 -12.36
N LEU A 138 -6.73 -7.94 -11.35
CA LEU A 138 -8.04 -7.60 -10.80
C LEU A 138 -8.70 -6.36 -11.40
N ALA A 139 -8.18 -5.81 -12.48
CA ALA A 139 -8.69 -4.58 -13.06
C ALA A 139 -10.20 -4.64 -13.35
N GLY A 140 -10.96 -3.71 -12.76
CA GLY A 140 -12.35 -3.38 -13.16
C GLY A 140 -13.43 -4.42 -12.85
N LYS A 141 -13.19 -5.44 -12.00
CA LYS A 141 -14.12 -6.54 -11.78
C LYS A 141 -14.32 -6.86 -10.30
N LYS A 142 -15.48 -7.48 -10.03
CA LYS A 142 -15.71 -8.20 -8.78
C LYS A 142 -14.94 -9.52 -8.82
N ALA A 143 -14.13 -9.78 -7.81
CA ALA A 143 -13.39 -11.03 -7.69
C ALA A 143 -13.46 -11.58 -6.26
N ARG A 144 -13.52 -12.90 -6.13
CA ARG A 144 -13.49 -13.60 -4.86
C ARG A 144 -12.30 -14.55 -4.83
N PHE A 145 -11.55 -14.50 -3.73
CA PHE A 145 -10.32 -15.27 -3.53
C PHE A 145 -10.41 -16.08 -2.25
N SER A 146 -9.81 -17.26 -2.25
CA SER A 146 -9.43 -17.90 -1.01
C SER A 146 -8.16 -17.23 -0.48
N ILE A 147 -8.19 -16.78 0.77
CA ILE A 147 -7.02 -16.29 1.51
C ILE A 147 -6.53 -17.33 2.53
N ASP A 148 -6.98 -18.56 2.39
CA ASP A 148 -6.55 -19.69 3.23
C ASP A 148 -5.12 -20.10 2.83
N PRO A 149 -4.12 -19.87 3.71
CA PRO A 149 -2.72 -20.15 3.39
C PRO A 149 -2.48 -21.66 3.13
N ARG A 150 -3.37 -22.54 3.59
CA ARG A 150 -3.29 -23.98 3.36
C ARG A 150 -3.66 -24.39 1.93
N LYS A 151 -4.29 -23.48 1.18
CA LYS A 151 -4.71 -23.69 -0.22
C LYS A 151 -3.82 -22.96 -1.22
N LEU A 152 -2.82 -22.21 -0.75
CA LEU A 152 -1.83 -21.61 -1.62
C LEU A 152 -0.95 -22.73 -2.18
N LYS A 153 -0.73 -22.68 -3.48
CA LYS A 153 0.19 -23.63 -4.14
C LYS A 153 1.62 -23.24 -3.79
N ASP A 154 2.41 -24.24 -3.41
CA ASP A 154 3.86 -24.14 -3.27
C ASP A 154 4.51 -23.78 -4.63
#